data_92cf8ce69fbcb76db455864ab2194dc4
#
_entry.id   92cf8ce69fbcb76db455864ab2194dc4
#
_cell.length_a   1.000
_cell.length_b   1.000
_cell.length_c   1.000
_cell.angle_alpha   90.00
_cell.angle_beta   90.00
_cell.angle_gamma   90.00
#
_symmetry.space_group_name_H-M   'P 1'
#
loop_
_entity.id
_entity.type
_entity.pdbx_description
1 polymer ?
#
loop_
_entity_poly.entity_id
_entity_poly.type
_entity_poly.pdbx_seq_one_letter_code
_entity_poly.pdbx_strand_id
1 'polypeptide(L)'
;MRKTKIICTIGPASEHEDVLTRMIKAGMDVARLNFSHGSHEEHQGKIDLIKKVRQKLHMPIAIMLDTKGPEYRIKTFENGKIELKDGDTFTLTTDDIVGNQERVSVNYENLIKDLKVGDRVLVANGIIILQVRELKGNDAICDVIAGGTLSDRKSMNFPNKVMKHAYLSKQDKDDLLFGIKNEVDYVAASFVSTKQDVADLRSFLDENGGEDIEIIAKIENRSGVDHVEEICEIANGIMTVSYTHLRAHET
;
A
#
# COMPACT_ATOMS: atom_id res chain seq x y z
N MET A 1 -32.80 -5.01 2.13
CA MET A 1 -31.50 -4.30 2.02
C MET A 1 -30.51 -5.20 1.28
N ARG A 2 -29.77 -4.66 0.28
CA ARG A 2 -28.78 -5.43 -0.47
C ARG A 2 -27.61 -5.84 0.46
N LYS A 3 -27.26 -7.13 0.49
CA LYS A 3 -26.15 -7.62 1.36
C LYS A 3 -24.79 -7.19 0.84
N THR A 4 -24.57 -7.29 -0.48
CA THR A 4 -23.32 -6.83 -1.12
C THR A 4 -23.28 -5.32 -1.18
N LYS A 5 -22.21 -4.72 -0.67
CA LYS A 5 -21.92 -3.29 -0.74
C LYS A 5 -20.93 -2.99 -1.86
N ILE A 6 -21.10 -1.84 -2.51
CA ILE A 6 -20.23 -1.41 -3.61
C ILE A 6 -19.32 -0.29 -3.13
N ILE A 7 -18.01 -0.56 -3.17
CA ILE A 7 -16.97 0.40 -2.86
C ILE A 7 -16.41 0.94 -4.18
N CYS A 8 -16.42 2.27 -4.37
CA CYS A 8 -15.89 2.90 -5.57
C CYS A 8 -14.75 3.86 -5.20
N THR A 9 -13.61 3.72 -5.89
CA THR A 9 -12.52 4.70 -5.76
C THR A 9 -12.88 5.99 -6.47
N ILE A 10 -12.77 7.11 -5.75
CA ILE A 10 -13.00 8.45 -6.31
C ILE A 10 -11.69 8.99 -6.88
N GLY A 11 -11.70 9.24 -8.16
CA GLY A 11 -10.56 9.77 -8.91
C GLY A 11 -11.01 10.77 -9.98
N PRO A 12 -10.11 11.23 -10.87
CA PRO A 12 -10.39 12.32 -11.80
C PRO A 12 -11.66 12.16 -12.65
N ALA A 13 -12.03 10.93 -12.99
CA ALA A 13 -13.24 10.63 -13.75
C ALA A 13 -14.53 10.69 -12.91
N SER A 14 -14.44 10.70 -11.59
CA SER A 14 -15.59 10.58 -10.66
C SER A 14 -15.67 11.70 -9.61
N GLU A 15 -14.79 12.70 -9.67
CA GLU A 15 -14.75 13.85 -8.74
C GLU A 15 -15.62 15.04 -9.17
N HIS A 16 -16.66 14.78 -9.97
CA HIS A 16 -17.65 15.77 -10.38
C HIS A 16 -19.02 15.46 -9.79
N GLU A 17 -19.78 16.49 -9.36
CA GLU A 17 -21.05 16.33 -8.65
C GLU A 17 -22.07 15.48 -9.41
N ASP A 18 -22.18 15.66 -10.71
CA ASP A 18 -23.12 14.92 -11.55
C ASP A 18 -22.75 13.43 -11.67
N VAL A 19 -21.45 13.13 -11.84
CA VAL A 19 -20.93 11.75 -11.90
C VAL A 19 -21.12 11.06 -10.56
N LEU A 20 -20.71 11.69 -9.47
CA LEU A 20 -20.85 11.16 -8.12
C LEU A 20 -22.32 10.91 -7.76
N THR A 21 -23.22 11.85 -8.14
CA THR A 21 -24.67 11.68 -7.95
C THR A 21 -25.18 10.44 -8.69
N ARG A 22 -24.75 10.22 -9.94
CA ARG A 22 -25.14 9.02 -10.72
C ARG A 22 -24.59 7.73 -10.10
N MET A 23 -23.33 7.73 -9.62
CA MET A 23 -22.73 6.58 -8.95
C MET A 23 -23.49 6.20 -7.68
N ILE A 24 -23.84 7.17 -6.84
CA ILE A 24 -24.60 6.95 -5.62
C ILE A 24 -25.99 6.38 -5.95
N LYS A 25 -26.70 6.97 -6.93
CA LYS A 25 -28.02 6.47 -7.36
C LYS A 25 -27.95 5.09 -8.01
N ALA A 26 -26.84 4.75 -8.67
CA ALA A 26 -26.58 3.42 -9.21
C ALA A 26 -26.25 2.36 -8.15
N GLY A 27 -26.02 2.81 -6.89
CA GLY A 27 -25.84 1.92 -5.75
C GLY A 27 -24.44 1.86 -5.17
N MET A 28 -23.62 2.88 -5.33
CA MET A 28 -22.41 3.04 -4.54
C MET A 28 -22.78 3.19 -3.07
N ASP A 29 -22.12 2.41 -2.21
CA ASP A 29 -22.30 2.44 -0.76
C ASP A 29 -21.12 3.13 -0.05
N VAL A 30 -19.90 3.00 -0.58
CA VAL A 30 -18.66 3.52 0.02
C VAL A 30 -17.83 4.26 -1.03
N ALA A 31 -17.39 5.46 -0.71
CA ALA A 31 -16.44 6.26 -1.49
C ALA A 31 -15.02 6.04 -0.94
N ARG A 32 -14.14 5.35 -1.69
CA ARG A 32 -12.75 5.09 -1.31
C ARG A 32 -11.85 6.19 -1.86
N LEU A 33 -11.00 6.75 -0.98
CA LEU A 33 -9.98 7.73 -1.28
C LEU A 33 -8.60 7.10 -1.09
N ASN A 34 -7.79 7.03 -2.15
CA ASN A 34 -6.47 6.41 -2.12
C ASN A 34 -5.39 7.45 -1.78
N PHE A 35 -4.88 7.40 -0.54
CA PHE A 35 -3.86 8.31 -0.02
C PHE A 35 -2.42 7.97 -0.45
N SER A 36 -2.24 6.94 -1.27
CA SER A 36 -0.96 6.74 -1.97
C SER A 36 -0.68 7.83 -3.00
N HIS A 37 -1.70 8.62 -3.39
CA HIS A 37 -1.65 9.67 -4.39
C HIS A 37 -2.48 10.88 -3.95
N GLY A 38 -2.08 12.07 -4.40
CA GLY A 38 -2.77 13.31 -4.12
C GLY A 38 -2.30 14.00 -2.85
N SER A 39 -2.74 15.23 -2.65
CA SER A 39 -2.49 16.03 -1.44
C SER A 39 -3.69 16.04 -0.52
N HIS A 40 -3.51 16.48 0.74
CA HIS A 40 -4.62 16.65 1.66
C HIS A 40 -5.67 17.65 1.15
N GLU A 41 -5.26 18.70 0.41
CA GLU A 41 -6.18 19.66 -0.21
C GLU A 41 -7.07 19.00 -1.27
N GLU A 42 -6.48 18.14 -2.13
CA GLU A 42 -7.23 17.40 -3.14
C GLU A 42 -8.22 16.41 -2.49
N HIS A 43 -7.79 15.71 -1.44
CA HIS A 43 -8.66 14.81 -0.69
C HIS A 43 -9.76 15.56 0.05
N GLN A 44 -9.47 16.75 0.61
CA GLN A 44 -10.49 17.59 1.26
C GLN A 44 -11.60 17.96 0.28
N GLY A 45 -11.23 18.42 -0.94
CA GLY A 45 -12.21 18.75 -1.97
C GLY A 45 -13.13 17.58 -2.32
N LYS A 46 -12.57 16.35 -2.40
CA LYS A 46 -13.34 15.13 -2.66
C LYS A 46 -14.27 14.78 -1.48
N ILE A 47 -13.79 14.88 -0.24
CA ILE A 47 -14.58 14.63 0.96
C ILE A 47 -15.74 15.62 1.06
N ASP A 48 -15.48 16.91 0.83
CA ASP A 48 -16.53 17.95 0.88
C ASP A 48 -17.59 17.70 -0.18
N LEU A 49 -17.19 17.29 -1.38
CA LEU A 49 -18.12 16.92 -2.44
C LEU A 49 -18.95 15.69 -2.07
N ILE A 50 -18.36 14.65 -1.52
CA ILE A 50 -19.06 13.44 -1.07
C ILE A 50 -20.08 13.81 0.03
N LYS A 51 -19.67 14.58 1.05
CA LYS A 51 -20.53 15.03 2.14
C LYS A 51 -21.70 15.88 1.61
N LYS A 52 -21.43 16.80 0.67
CA LYS A 52 -22.46 17.60 0.01
C LYS A 52 -23.48 16.74 -0.74
N VAL A 53 -23.01 15.81 -1.57
CA VAL A 53 -23.90 15.01 -2.42
C VAL A 53 -24.71 14.00 -1.58
N ARG A 54 -24.10 13.32 -0.60
CA ARG A 54 -24.84 12.39 0.29
C ARG A 54 -25.94 13.10 1.08
N GLN A 55 -25.68 14.34 1.54
CA GLN A 55 -26.67 15.15 2.21
C GLN A 55 -27.82 15.55 1.27
N LYS A 56 -27.51 16.04 0.06
CA LYS A 56 -28.50 16.41 -0.97
C LYS A 56 -29.41 15.23 -1.37
N LEU A 57 -28.86 14.02 -1.40
CA LEU A 57 -29.60 12.81 -1.78
C LEU A 57 -30.28 12.11 -0.60
N HIS A 58 -30.00 12.53 0.63
CA HIS A 58 -30.43 11.85 1.87
C HIS A 58 -30.03 10.36 1.87
N MET A 59 -28.81 10.04 1.35
CA MET A 59 -28.29 8.68 1.26
C MET A 59 -27.03 8.53 2.13
N PRO A 60 -26.95 7.48 2.98
CA PRO A 60 -25.78 7.23 3.82
C PRO A 60 -24.65 6.62 2.95
N ILE A 61 -23.71 7.46 2.55
CA ILE A 61 -22.52 7.03 1.81
C ILE A 61 -21.34 7.14 2.77
N ALA A 62 -20.67 6.02 3.02
CA ALA A 62 -19.50 5.98 3.85
C ALA A 62 -18.24 6.48 3.10
N ILE A 63 -17.27 7.00 3.85
CA ILE A 63 -15.98 7.46 3.33
C ILE A 63 -14.89 6.52 3.86
N MET A 64 -14.09 5.97 2.95
CA MET A 64 -12.98 5.09 3.27
C MET A 64 -11.65 5.74 2.89
N LEU A 65 -10.78 5.94 3.87
CA LEU A 65 -9.39 6.34 3.68
C LEU A 65 -8.55 5.08 3.47
N ASP A 66 -7.90 4.98 2.32
CA ASP A 66 -6.99 3.87 2.01
C ASP A 66 -5.54 4.36 2.15
N THR A 67 -4.84 3.85 3.16
CA THR A 67 -3.49 4.31 3.52
C THR A 67 -2.46 3.88 2.48
N LYS A 68 -1.34 4.60 2.43
CA LYS A 68 -0.19 4.20 1.63
C LYS A 68 0.45 2.92 2.18
N GLY A 69 0.59 2.86 3.50
CA GLY A 69 1.24 1.75 4.20
C GLY A 69 2.74 1.64 3.94
N PRO A 70 3.39 0.64 4.53
CA PRO A 70 4.83 0.40 4.42
C PRO A 70 5.18 -0.21 3.07
N GLU A 71 5.25 0.61 2.03
CA GLU A 71 5.61 0.16 0.70
C GLU A 71 7.12 0.28 0.47
N TYR A 72 7.74 -0.84 0.10
CA TYR A 72 9.16 -0.88 -0.27
C TYR A 72 9.31 -0.67 -1.77
N ARG A 73 10.17 0.28 -2.15
CA ARG A 73 10.44 0.63 -3.56
C ARG A 73 11.92 0.86 -3.80
N ILE A 74 12.37 0.51 -5.00
CA ILE A 74 13.59 1.09 -5.54
C ILE A 74 13.36 2.56 -5.88
N LYS A 75 14.43 3.37 -5.89
CA LYS A 75 14.37 4.78 -6.33
C LYS A 75 14.47 4.89 -7.86
N THR A 76 15.14 5.89 -8.36
CA THR A 76 15.20 6.25 -9.79
C THR A 76 16.52 5.87 -10.43
N PHE A 77 16.52 5.67 -11.74
CA PHE A 77 17.68 5.44 -12.57
C PHE A 77 18.04 6.68 -13.40
N GLU A 78 19.30 6.82 -13.80
CA GLU A 78 19.79 7.92 -14.65
C GLU A 78 18.98 8.05 -15.95
N ASN A 79 18.56 6.92 -16.54
CA ASN A 79 17.80 6.87 -17.79
C ASN A 79 16.35 6.38 -17.61
N GLY A 80 15.81 6.43 -16.37
CA GLY A 80 14.46 6.02 -16.05
C GLY A 80 14.22 4.50 -16.05
N LYS A 81 15.13 3.71 -16.64
CA LYS A 81 15.07 2.24 -16.69
C LYS A 81 16.43 1.62 -17.03
N ILE A 82 16.57 0.35 -16.69
CA ILE A 82 17.68 -0.51 -17.06
C ILE A 82 17.18 -1.87 -17.56
N GLU A 83 18.05 -2.68 -18.13
CA GLU A 83 17.77 -4.05 -18.54
C GLU A 83 18.67 -5.01 -17.76
N LEU A 84 18.08 -5.93 -17.00
CA LEU A 84 18.79 -6.96 -16.24
C LEU A 84 18.63 -8.31 -16.94
N LYS A 85 19.71 -9.09 -17.00
CA LYS A 85 19.70 -10.46 -17.56
C LYS A 85 19.85 -11.48 -16.44
N ASP A 86 19.33 -12.66 -16.67
CA ASP A 86 19.54 -13.81 -15.79
C ASP A 86 21.03 -14.06 -15.60
N GLY A 87 21.48 -14.22 -14.36
CA GLY A 87 22.87 -14.40 -13.99
C GLY A 87 23.69 -13.11 -13.81
N ASP A 88 23.12 -11.94 -14.11
CA ASP A 88 23.78 -10.66 -13.78
C ASP A 88 23.94 -10.49 -12.26
N THR A 89 24.84 -9.61 -11.87
CA THR A 89 24.93 -9.10 -10.49
C THR A 89 24.30 -7.73 -10.41
N PHE A 90 23.41 -7.51 -9.42
CA PHE A 90 22.76 -6.23 -9.20
C PHE A 90 22.71 -5.88 -7.71
N THR A 91 22.97 -4.61 -7.36
CA THR A 91 23.07 -4.17 -5.97
C THR A 91 21.89 -3.28 -5.59
N LEU A 92 21.21 -3.65 -4.49
CA LEU A 92 20.27 -2.78 -3.79
C LEU A 92 21.04 -2.06 -2.67
N THR A 93 20.95 -0.73 -2.60
CA THR A 93 21.69 0.05 -1.63
C THR A 93 20.80 0.99 -0.82
N THR A 94 21.15 1.19 0.46
CA THR A 94 20.53 2.22 1.30
C THR A 94 21.21 3.59 1.13
N ASP A 95 22.32 3.68 0.38
CA ASP A 95 22.91 4.98 0.00
C ASP A 95 21.95 5.76 -0.90
N ASP A 96 21.91 7.09 -0.75
CA ASP A 96 21.08 7.94 -1.59
C ASP A 96 21.80 8.29 -2.90
N ILE A 97 21.56 7.48 -3.92
CA ILE A 97 22.16 7.64 -5.26
C ILE A 97 21.08 7.60 -6.34
N VAL A 98 21.39 8.17 -7.49
CA VAL A 98 20.68 7.84 -8.75
C VAL A 98 21.23 6.52 -9.25
N GLY A 99 20.34 5.56 -9.52
CA GLY A 99 20.69 4.20 -9.92
C GLY A 99 21.23 4.12 -11.36
N ASN A 100 21.96 3.06 -11.63
CA ASN A 100 22.52 2.73 -12.94
C ASN A 100 22.39 1.23 -13.23
N GLN A 101 23.12 0.70 -14.22
CA GLN A 101 23.10 -0.71 -14.61
C GLN A 101 23.59 -1.67 -13.51
N GLU A 102 24.32 -1.18 -12.51
CA GLU A 102 24.96 -2.01 -11.48
C GLU A 102 24.26 -1.93 -10.11
N ARG A 103 23.64 -0.78 -9.79
CA ARG A 103 23.07 -0.54 -8.46
C ARG A 103 21.93 0.49 -8.45
N VAL A 104 21.04 0.40 -7.46
CA VAL A 104 19.96 1.35 -7.24
C VAL A 104 19.69 1.55 -5.74
N SER A 105 19.35 2.80 -5.38
CA SER A 105 18.86 3.12 -4.04
C SER A 105 17.49 2.50 -3.77
N VAL A 106 17.25 2.18 -2.50
CA VAL A 106 15.93 1.78 -2.00
C VAL A 106 15.40 2.81 -1.00
N ASN A 107 14.09 2.78 -0.75
CA ASN A 107 13.45 3.67 0.24
C ASN A 107 13.41 3.08 1.66
N TYR A 108 14.03 1.91 1.89
CA TYR A 108 14.02 1.22 3.18
C TYR A 108 15.40 1.20 3.82
N GLU A 109 15.61 2.04 4.83
CA GLU A 109 16.92 2.25 5.49
C GLU A 109 17.43 1.01 6.25
N ASN A 110 16.53 0.16 6.76
CA ASN A 110 16.90 -1.04 7.49
C ASN A 110 17.09 -2.27 6.60
N LEU A 111 17.09 -2.12 5.28
CA LEU A 111 17.19 -3.23 4.32
C LEU A 111 18.29 -4.22 4.69
N ILE A 112 19.51 -3.71 4.92
CA ILE A 112 20.70 -4.54 5.17
C ILE A 112 20.63 -5.27 6.52
N LYS A 113 19.95 -4.68 7.51
CA LYS A 113 19.75 -5.29 8.83
C LYS A 113 18.77 -6.44 8.82
N ASP A 114 17.78 -6.36 7.93
CA ASP A 114 16.68 -7.32 7.86
C ASP A 114 16.96 -8.45 6.85
N LEU A 115 17.74 -8.19 5.79
CA LEU A 115 18.11 -9.21 4.82
C LEU A 115 19.18 -10.15 5.36
N LYS A 116 19.21 -11.37 4.78
CA LYS A 116 20.25 -12.39 4.99
C LYS A 116 20.68 -12.92 3.62
N VAL A 117 21.90 -13.44 3.56
CA VAL A 117 22.38 -14.18 2.38
C VAL A 117 21.42 -15.33 2.07
N GLY A 118 21.04 -15.48 0.81
CA GLY A 118 20.08 -16.44 0.33
C GLY A 118 18.63 -15.93 0.25
N ASP A 119 18.30 -14.79 0.86
CA ASP A 119 16.95 -14.21 0.77
C ASP A 119 16.63 -13.80 -0.67
N ARG A 120 15.35 -13.91 -1.03
CA ARG A 120 14.83 -13.43 -2.31
C ARG A 120 14.21 -12.06 -2.16
N VAL A 121 14.46 -11.20 -3.16
CA VAL A 121 13.78 -9.91 -3.32
C VAL A 121 13.05 -9.94 -4.65
N LEU A 122 11.73 -9.82 -4.60
CA LEU A 122 10.88 -9.71 -5.79
C LEU A 122 10.71 -8.25 -6.13
N VAL A 123 11.05 -7.84 -7.35
CA VAL A 123 10.92 -6.44 -7.80
C VAL A 123 9.94 -6.39 -8.97
N ALA A 124 9.25 -5.25 -9.13
CA ALA A 124 8.25 -5.04 -10.19
C ALA A 124 7.16 -6.13 -10.20
N ASN A 125 6.51 -6.38 -9.06
CA ASN A 125 5.47 -7.40 -8.88
C ASN A 125 5.97 -8.84 -9.17
N GLY A 126 7.26 -9.10 -8.90
CA GLY A 126 7.85 -10.43 -9.08
C GLY A 126 8.30 -10.75 -10.50
N ILE A 127 8.26 -9.79 -11.43
CA ILE A 127 8.84 -9.96 -12.79
C ILE A 127 10.35 -10.13 -12.68
N ILE A 128 11.00 -9.36 -11.80
CA ILE A 128 12.43 -9.46 -11.53
C ILE A 128 12.61 -10.15 -10.19
N ILE A 129 13.47 -11.17 -10.16
CA ILE A 129 13.78 -11.94 -8.96
C ILE A 129 15.28 -11.81 -8.69
N LEU A 130 15.61 -11.24 -7.54
CA LEU A 130 16.97 -11.11 -7.04
C LEU A 130 17.15 -12.08 -5.87
N GLN A 131 18.37 -12.64 -5.74
CA GLN A 131 18.76 -13.42 -4.57
C GLN A 131 19.99 -12.81 -3.93
N VAL A 132 19.91 -12.49 -2.64
CA VAL A 132 21.01 -11.89 -1.89
C VAL A 132 22.20 -12.85 -1.83
N ARG A 133 23.31 -12.45 -2.41
CA ARG A 133 24.58 -13.20 -2.39
C ARG A 133 25.50 -12.73 -1.27
N GLU A 134 25.55 -11.41 -1.03
CA GLU A 134 26.45 -10.80 -0.06
C GLU A 134 25.81 -9.54 0.53
N LEU A 135 26.05 -9.25 1.81
CA LEU A 135 25.70 -8.00 2.48
C LEU A 135 26.99 -7.29 2.89
N LYS A 136 27.21 -6.05 2.42
CA LYS A 136 28.45 -5.31 2.67
C LYS A 136 28.16 -3.81 2.86
N GLY A 137 28.39 -3.30 4.06
CA GLY A 137 28.10 -1.90 4.38
C GLY A 137 26.62 -1.58 4.17
N ASN A 138 26.31 -0.73 3.22
CA ASN A 138 24.95 -0.30 2.86
C ASN A 138 24.39 -1.07 1.65
N ASP A 139 25.09 -2.08 1.16
CA ASP A 139 24.81 -2.79 -0.07
C ASP A 139 24.32 -4.22 0.18
N ALA A 140 23.24 -4.61 -0.49
CA ALA A 140 22.82 -5.98 -0.71
C ALA A 140 23.18 -6.35 -2.15
N ILE A 141 24.24 -7.10 -2.33
CA ILE A 141 24.73 -7.59 -3.62
C ILE A 141 23.93 -8.85 -3.94
N CYS A 142 23.23 -8.84 -5.06
CA CYS A 142 22.31 -9.89 -5.45
C CYS A 142 22.69 -10.51 -6.81
N ASP A 143 22.40 -11.79 -6.95
CA ASP A 143 22.36 -12.46 -8.25
C ASP A 143 20.95 -12.27 -8.84
N VAL A 144 20.88 -11.96 -10.12
CA VAL A 144 19.62 -11.85 -10.87
C VAL A 144 19.17 -13.26 -11.26
N ILE A 145 18.13 -13.78 -10.61
CA ILE A 145 17.56 -15.11 -10.88
C ILE A 145 16.60 -15.05 -12.07
N ALA A 146 15.80 -13.98 -12.15
CA ALA A 146 14.98 -13.67 -13.32
C ALA A 146 15.13 -12.19 -13.61
N GLY A 147 15.56 -11.87 -14.81
CA GLY A 147 15.82 -10.52 -15.30
C GLY A 147 14.63 -9.93 -16.05
N GLY A 148 14.86 -8.78 -16.68
CA GLY A 148 13.90 -8.02 -17.46
C GLY A 148 14.11 -6.52 -17.36
N THR A 149 13.20 -5.75 -17.93
CA THR A 149 13.23 -4.28 -17.85
C THR A 149 12.83 -3.80 -16.46
N LEU A 150 13.73 -3.11 -15.78
CA LEU A 150 13.52 -2.51 -14.46
C LEU A 150 13.44 -0.98 -14.60
N SER A 151 12.28 -0.40 -14.37
CA SER A 151 12.06 1.05 -14.41
C SER A 151 11.98 1.65 -13.01
N ASP A 152 11.96 3.00 -12.95
CA ASP A 152 11.91 3.78 -11.72
C ASP A 152 10.78 3.36 -10.77
N ARG A 153 11.08 3.48 -9.48
CA ARG A 153 10.10 3.42 -8.37
C ARG A 153 9.29 2.11 -8.32
N LYS A 154 9.82 1.02 -8.86
CA LYS A 154 9.15 -0.28 -8.78
C LYS A 154 9.12 -0.79 -7.35
N SER A 155 8.00 -1.44 -7.02
CA SER A 155 7.80 -2.09 -5.71
C SER A 155 8.78 -3.24 -5.50
N MET A 156 9.16 -3.44 -4.24
CA MET A 156 9.91 -4.60 -3.78
C MET A 156 9.04 -5.41 -2.80
N ASN A 157 9.18 -6.72 -2.84
CA ASN A 157 8.58 -7.63 -1.88
C ASN A 157 9.62 -8.64 -1.40
N PHE A 158 9.51 -9.04 -0.15
CA PHE A 158 10.44 -9.94 0.52
C PHE A 158 9.68 -11.20 0.94
N PRO A 159 9.63 -12.25 0.09
CA PRO A 159 8.90 -13.48 0.39
C PRO A 159 9.40 -14.12 1.69
N ASN A 160 8.49 -14.59 2.52
CA ASN A 160 8.77 -15.27 3.77
C ASN A 160 9.55 -14.44 4.80
N LYS A 161 9.44 -13.10 4.74
CA LYS A 161 10.06 -12.19 5.70
C LYS A 161 9.09 -11.18 6.27
N VAL A 162 9.13 -11.03 7.57
CA VAL A 162 8.55 -9.89 8.29
C VAL A 162 9.65 -8.86 8.45
N MET A 163 9.49 -7.72 7.81
CA MET A 163 10.44 -6.61 7.89
C MET A 163 10.21 -5.86 9.21
N LYS A 164 11.31 -5.54 9.91
CA LYS A 164 11.26 -4.88 11.22
C LYS A 164 11.18 -3.36 11.07
N HIS A 165 10.00 -2.86 10.85
CA HIS A 165 9.75 -1.41 10.85
C HIS A 165 8.46 -1.12 11.61
N ALA A 166 8.28 0.13 12.04
CA ALA A 166 6.99 0.57 12.57
C ALA A 166 5.96 0.53 11.44
N TYR A 167 4.81 -0.10 11.69
CA TYR A 167 3.76 -0.25 10.69
C TYR A 167 3.29 1.11 10.14
N LEU A 168 3.08 2.08 11.02
CA LEU A 168 2.66 3.43 10.65
C LEU A 168 3.87 4.34 10.39
N SER A 169 4.07 4.72 9.15
CA SER A 169 5.00 5.78 8.76
C SER A 169 4.52 7.15 9.29
N LYS A 170 5.40 8.16 9.25
CA LYS A 170 4.99 9.55 9.58
C LYS A 170 3.87 10.02 8.67
N GLN A 171 3.95 9.73 7.37
CA GLN A 171 2.91 10.09 6.41
C GLN A 171 1.58 9.41 6.74
N ASP A 172 1.59 8.08 7.03
CA ASP A 172 0.35 7.38 7.40
C ASP A 172 -0.29 8.01 8.63
N LYS A 173 0.51 8.41 9.63
CA LYS A 173 0.00 9.10 10.83
C LYS A 173 -0.62 10.46 10.49
N ASP A 174 0.03 11.26 9.64
CA ASP A 174 -0.49 12.55 9.19
C ASP A 174 -1.80 12.36 8.40
N ASP A 175 -1.87 11.35 7.53
CA ASP A 175 -3.06 10.99 6.75
C ASP A 175 -4.21 10.50 7.65
N LEU A 176 -3.92 9.71 8.68
CA LEU A 176 -4.90 9.23 9.65
C LEU A 176 -5.48 10.37 10.49
N LEU A 177 -4.64 11.30 10.96
CA LEU A 177 -5.11 12.51 11.66
C LEU A 177 -6.02 13.37 10.77
N PHE A 178 -5.68 13.48 9.49
CA PHE A 178 -6.54 14.13 8.51
C PHE A 178 -7.87 13.38 8.34
N GLY A 179 -7.85 12.05 8.29
CA GLY A 179 -9.04 11.21 8.21
C GLY A 179 -9.96 11.37 9.43
N ILE A 180 -9.39 11.34 10.65
CA ILE A 180 -10.13 11.56 11.90
C ILE A 180 -10.80 12.93 11.90
N LYS A 181 -10.06 14.00 11.58
CA LYS A 181 -10.61 15.36 11.46
C LYS A 181 -11.75 15.46 10.46
N ASN A 182 -11.72 14.65 9.43
CA ASN A 182 -12.75 14.62 8.38
C ASN A 182 -13.85 13.59 8.62
N GLU A 183 -13.86 12.91 9.77
CA GLU A 183 -14.88 11.93 10.16
C GLU A 183 -15.07 10.86 9.07
N VAL A 184 -13.96 10.23 8.66
CA VAL A 184 -14.03 9.06 7.76
C VAL A 184 -14.60 7.87 8.52
N ASP A 185 -15.34 7.01 7.82
CA ASP A 185 -16.01 5.87 8.43
C ASP A 185 -15.09 4.64 8.50
N TYR A 186 -14.18 4.49 7.52
CA TYR A 186 -13.27 3.35 7.38
C TYR A 186 -11.83 3.78 7.12
N VAL A 187 -10.90 3.00 7.64
CA VAL A 187 -9.49 2.99 7.21
C VAL A 187 -9.20 1.64 6.57
N ALA A 188 -8.85 1.63 5.28
CA ALA A 188 -8.28 0.47 4.61
C ALA A 188 -6.76 0.49 4.82
N ALA A 189 -6.29 -0.41 5.65
CA ALA A 189 -4.91 -0.48 6.13
C ALA A 189 -4.03 -1.29 5.16
N SER A 190 -3.17 -0.62 4.39
CA SER A 190 -2.34 -1.24 3.35
C SER A 190 -1.21 -2.10 3.95
N PHE A 191 -0.90 -3.21 3.28
CA PHE A 191 0.22 -4.11 3.58
C PHE A 191 0.24 -4.69 4.99
N VAL A 192 -0.92 -4.93 5.59
CA VAL A 192 -1.01 -5.62 6.90
C VAL A 192 -0.35 -6.99 6.80
N SER A 193 0.59 -7.26 7.71
CA SER A 193 1.38 -8.48 7.76
C SER A 193 1.11 -9.33 9.00
N THR A 194 0.71 -8.68 10.10
CA THR A 194 0.50 -9.31 11.40
C THR A 194 -0.67 -8.68 12.15
N LYS A 195 -1.18 -9.38 13.18
CA LYS A 195 -2.14 -8.83 14.13
C LYS A 195 -1.64 -7.54 14.80
N GLN A 196 -0.31 -7.45 15.07
CA GLN A 196 0.28 -6.29 15.72
C GLN A 196 0.14 -5.02 14.87
N ASP A 197 0.23 -5.13 13.53
CA ASP A 197 0.06 -3.99 12.63
C ASP A 197 -1.33 -3.35 12.78
N VAL A 198 -2.37 -4.20 12.90
CA VAL A 198 -3.75 -3.74 13.13
C VAL A 198 -3.90 -3.16 14.53
N ALA A 199 -3.27 -3.77 15.55
CA ALA A 199 -3.30 -3.27 16.91
C ALA A 199 -2.62 -1.90 17.03
N ASP A 200 -1.48 -1.69 16.36
CA ASP A 200 -0.77 -0.41 16.34
C ASP A 200 -1.63 0.69 15.68
N LEU A 201 -2.31 0.34 14.57
CA LEU A 201 -3.23 1.27 13.92
C LEU A 201 -4.44 1.59 14.82
N ARG A 202 -5.04 0.58 15.46
CA ARG A 202 -6.17 0.77 16.38
C ARG A 202 -5.79 1.69 17.54
N SER A 203 -4.63 1.42 18.18
CA SER A 203 -4.14 2.27 19.28
C SER A 203 -3.94 3.73 18.82
N PHE A 204 -3.35 3.92 17.64
CA PHE A 204 -3.16 5.27 17.10
C PHE A 204 -4.50 6.00 16.85
N LEU A 205 -5.50 5.31 16.29
CA LEU A 205 -6.83 5.89 16.10
C LEU A 205 -7.50 6.24 17.42
N ASP A 206 -7.49 5.33 18.40
CA ASP A 206 -8.09 5.53 19.73
C ASP A 206 -7.45 6.70 20.49
N GLU A 207 -6.13 6.82 20.44
CA GLU A 207 -5.38 7.91 21.08
C GLU A 207 -5.67 9.29 20.48
N ASN A 208 -6.21 9.34 19.26
CA ASN A 208 -6.44 10.58 18.51
C ASN A 208 -7.93 10.88 18.22
N GLY A 209 -8.85 10.15 18.86
CA GLY A 209 -10.31 10.40 18.74
C GLY A 209 -10.94 9.73 17.51
N GLY A 210 -10.38 8.64 17.04
CA GLY A 210 -10.88 7.84 15.92
C GLY A 210 -11.42 6.46 16.34
N GLU A 211 -11.97 6.35 17.57
CA GLU A 211 -12.47 5.09 18.13
C GLU A 211 -13.59 4.46 17.29
N ASP A 212 -14.41 5.29 16.66
CA ASP A 212 -15.53 4.85 15.82
C ASP A 212 -15.12 4.46 14.38
N ILE A 213 -13.86 4.69 13.99
CA ILE A 213 -13.37 4.35 12.65
C ILE A 213 -13.11 2.84 12.57
N GLU A 214 -13.76 2.18 11.62
CA GLU A 214 -13.57 0.75 11.37
C GLU A 214 -12.30 0.48 10.54
N ILE A 215 -11.57 -0.60 10.86
CA ILE A 215 -10.34 -0.98 10.18
C ILE A 215 -10.60 -2.14 9.22
N ILE A 216 -10.28 -1.95 7.95
CA ILE A 216 -10.28 -2.98 6.91
C ILE A 216 -8.83 -3.35 6.61
N ALA A 217 -8.35 -4.50 7.07
CA ALA A 217 -6.99 -4.95 6.84
C ALA A 217 -6.80 -5.41 5.38
N LYS A 218 -5.83 -4.83 4.66
CA LYS A 218 -5.52 -5.24 3.29
C LYS A 218 -4.46 -6.34 3.32
N ILE A 219 -4.85 -7.51 2.81
CA ILE A 219 -4.00 -8.70 2.73
C ILE A 219 -3.30 -8.68 1.36
N GLU A 220 -2.09 -8.16 1.34
CA GLU A 220 -1.34 -7.83 0.11
C GLU A 220 0.04 -8.51 0.05
N ASN A 221 0.38 -9.30 1.05
CA ASN A 221 1.66 -10.00 1.14
C ASN A 221 1.49 -11.40 1.77
N ARG A 222 2.52 -12.23 1.65
CA ARG A 222 2.50 -13.62 2.14
C ARG A 222 2.31 -13.69 3.65
N SER A 223 2.96 -12.82 4.42
CA SER A 223 2.82 -12.78 5.88
C SER A 223 1.38 -12.52 6.30
N GLY A 224 0.70 -11.57 5.64
CA GLY A 224 -0.72 -11.30 5.88
C GLY A 224 -1.62 -12.50 5.60
N VAL A 225 -1.31 -13.29 4.56
CA VAL A 225 -2.03 -14.54 4.29
C VAL A 225 -1.77 -15.57 5.40
N ASP A 226 -0.53 -15.74 5.82
CA ASP A 226 -0.16 -16.73 6.85
C ASP A 226 -0.75 -16.39 8.25
N HIS A 227 -1.04 -15.11 8.53
CA HIS A 227 -1.61 -14.62 9.79
C HIS A 227 -3.05 -14.12 9.67
N VAL A 228 -3.76 -14.45 8.58
CA VAL A 228 -5.09 -13.90 8.29
C VAL A 228 -6.11 -14.17 9.40
N GLU A 229 -6.07 -15.33 10.02
CA GLU A 229 -6.97 -15.69 11.13
C GLU A 229 -6.80 -14.74 12.32
N GLU A 230 -5.54 -14.52 12.75
CA GLU A 230 -5.22 -13.61 13.85
C GLU A 230 -5.56 -12.14 13.52
N ILE A 231 -5.37 -11.73 12.26
CA ILE A 231 -5.75 -10.40 11.77
C ILE A 231 -7.26 -10.21 11.86
N CYS A 232 -8.04 -11.22 11.43
CA CYS A 232 -9.50 -11.18 11.49
C CYS A 232 -10.08 -11.10 12.91
N GLU A 233 -9.33 -11.48 13.95
CA GLU A 233 -9.79 -11.37 15.33
C GLU A 233 -9.98 -9.91 15.78
N ILE A 234 -9.23 -8.96 15.20
CA ILE A 234 -9.20 -7.57 15.64
C ILE A 234 -9.52 -6.55 14.55
N ALA A 235 -9.46 -6.93 13.27
CA ALA A 235 -9.89 -6.10 12.16
C ALA A 235 -11.41 -6.19 11.96
N ASN A 236 -12.07 -5.11 11.57
CA ASN A 236 -13.50 -5.10 11.25
C ASN A 236 -13.82 -5.80 9.91
N GLY A 237 -12.82 -5.95 9.06
CA GLY A 237 -12.90 -6.67 7.81
C GLY A 237 -11.55 -6.83 7.14
N ILE A 238 -11.52 -7.56 6.02
CA ILE A 238 -10.33 -7.74 5.19
C ILE A 238 -10.60 -7.28 3.76
N MET A 239 -9.55 -6.81 3.07
CA MET A 239 -9.59 -6.49 1.65
C MET A 239 -8.49 -7.28 0.93
N THR A 240 -8.85 -8.01 -0.10
CA THR A 240 -7.88 -8.62 -1.03
C THR A 240 -7.76 -7.75 -2.27
N VAL A 241 -6.55 -7.68 -2.84
CA VAL A 241 -6.28 -6.86 -4.01
C VAL A 241 -5.81 -7.74 -5.17
N SER A 242 -6.38 -7.52 -6.35
CA SER A 242 -6.17 -8.39 -7.51
C SER A 242 -4.85 -8.16 -8.26
N TYR A 243 -4.18 -7.04 -8.04
CA TYR A 243 -2.97 -6.68 -8.80
C TYR A 243 -1.69 -7.29 -8.25
N THR A 244 -1.69 -7.85 -7.03
CA THR A 244 -0.48 -8.39 -6.41
C THR A 244 -0.33 -9.89 -6.55
N HIS A 245 -1.41 -10.68 -6.40
CA HIS A 245 -1.31 -12.15 -6.35
C HIS A 245 -2.51 -12.88 -6.94
N LEU A 246 -3.62 -12.18 -7.21
CA LEU A 246 -4.83 -12.79 -7.76
C LEU A 246 -5.09 -12.20 -9.15
N ARG A 247 -4.59 -12.88 -10.17
CA ARG A 247 -5.03 -12.62 -11.54
C ARG A 247 -6.35 -13.34 -11.77
N ALA A 248 -7.28 -12.70 -12.46
CA ALA A 248 -8.62 -13.24 -12.69
C ALA A 248 -8.64 -14.62 -13.37
N HIS A 249 -7.59 -14.97 -14.12
CA HIS A 249 -7.44 -16.27 -14.76
C HIS A 249 -6.89 -17.37 -13.83
N GLU A 250 -6.48 -17.03 -12.62
CA GLU A 250 -5.99 -17.97 -11.59
C GLU A 250 -7.11 -18.38 -10.62
N THR A 251 -8.26 -17.76 -10.76
CA THR A 251 -9.48 -18.07 -10.04
C THR A 251 -10.47 -18.81 -10.95
#